data_f98e3a7dfc812f13886b3915ec1d505d
#
_entry.id   f98e3a7dfc812f13886b3915ec1d505d
#
_cell.length_a   1.000
_cell.length_b   1.000
_cell.length_c   1.000
_cell.angle_alpha   90.00
_cell.angle_beta   90.00
_cell.angle_gamma   90.00
#
_symmetry.space_group_name_H-M   'P 1'
#
loop_
_entity.id
_entity.type
_entity.pdbx_description
1 polymer ?
#
loop_
_entity_poly.entity_id
_entity_poly.type
_entity_poly.pdbx_seq_one_letter_code
_entity_poly.pdbx_strand_id
1 'polypeptide(L)'
;MLTYASYLDKKTNMVQSGISIVALNISVSIMAGLAIFPAMSAFNIQSEGGPSLLFIVLPQLFDNMPFGTIFYILFLLLFLFATITSSVVMLEINVGNITNQDNRKRAKWSMILGVLTFVFGIPSALSYGVMADVQIFGKTFFDAMDFLVSNLLMPFGALCLSLFTGYIFKKALAMKELHLDETPWKRGLFKVWLFLLRYIIPIIIIVVFIAQFM
;
A
#
# COMPACT_ATOMS: atom_id res chain seq x y z
N MET A 1 -3.76 7.66 5.74
CA MET A 1 -3.96 7.19 7.13
C MET A 1 -4.52 8.29 8.05
N LEU A 2 -3.88 9.47 8.18
CA LEU A 2 -4.38 10.56 9.05
C LEU A 2 -5.80 11.01 8.68
N THR A 3 -6.09 11.18 7.40
CA THR A 3 -7.42 11.56 6.89
C THR A 3 -8.47 10.50 7.24
N TYR A 4 -8.13 9.21 7.14
CA TYR A 4 -9.03 8.13 7.55
C TYR A 4 -9.27 8.10 9.05
N ALA A 5 -8.24 8.35 9.85
CA ALA A 5 -8.37 8.41 11.29
C ALA A 5 -9.34 9.52 11.75
N SER A 6 -9.49 10.58 10.95
CA SER A 6 -10.46 11.66 11.25
C SER A 6 -11.93 11.24 11.07
N TYR A 7 -12.19 10.15 10.32
CA TYR A 7 -13.54 9.58 10.12
C TYR A 7 -13.87 8.46 11.11
N LEU A 8 -12.91 8.01 11.92
CA LEU A 8 -13.13 6.97 12.91
C LEU A 8 -13.98 7.49 14.08
N ASP A 9 -14.94 6.69 14.51
CA ASP A 9 -15.70 6.98 15.73
C ASP A 9 -14.77 6.89 16.95
N LYS A 10 -14.96 7.79 17.92
CA LYS A 10 -14.18 7.85 19.18
C LYS A 10 -14.26 6.56 20.02
N LYS A 11 -15.23 5.68 19.73
CA LYS A 11 -15.37 4.38 20.38
C LYS A 11 -14.53 3.26 19.76
N THR A 12 -13.89 3.51 18.61
CA THR A 12 -13.12 2.48 17.91
C THR A 12 -11.81 2.20 18.62
N ASN A 13 -11.56 0.93 18.93
CA ASN A 13 -10.28 0.50 19.49
C ASN A 13 -9.20 0.46 18.41
N MET A 14 -8.38 1.51 18.37
CA MET A 14 -7.34 1.68 17.34
C MET A 14 -6.30 0.55 17.35
N VAL A 15 -5.95 0.02 18.53
CA VAL A 15 -4.96 -1.07 18.67
C VAL A 15 -5.50 -2.34 18.04
N GLN A 16 -6.73 -2.72 18.38
CA GLN A 16 -7.36 -3.93 17.84
C GLN A 16 -7.57 -3.82 16.33
N SER A 17 -8.04 -2.66 15.84
CA SER A 17 -8.21 -2.43 14.41
C SER A 17 -6.87 -2.49 13.66
N GLY A 18 -5.81 -1.89 14.21
CA GLY A 18 -4.49 -1.95 13.62
C GLY A 18 -3.93 -3.37 13.54
N ILE A 19 -4.03 -4.14 14.61
CA ILE A 19 -3.59 -5.55 14.64
C ILE A 19 -4.39 -6.37 13.63
N SER A 20 -5.72 -6.20 13.56
CA SER A 20 -6.57 -6.93 12.62
C SER A 20 -6.20 -6.63 11.16
N ILE A 21 -5.98 -5.36 10.82
CA ILE A 21 -5.57 -4.95 9.47
C ILE A 21 -4.24 -5.60 9.08
N VAL A 22 -3.24 -5.54 9.96
CA VAL A 22 -1.92 -6.13 9.72
C VAL A 22 -2.01 -7.65 9.59
N ALA A 23 -2.72 -8.32 10.50
CA ALA A 23 -2.90 -9.77 10.48
C ALA A 23 -3.60 -10.24 9.20
N LEU A 24 -4.68 -9.57 8.79
CA LEU A 24 -5.39 -9.89 7.54
C LEU A 24 -4.49 -9.66 6.32
N ASN A 25 -3.74 -8.56 6.28
CA ASN A 25 -2.83 -8.26 5.17
C ASN A 25 -1.76 -9.34 5.03
N ILE A 26 -1.09 -9.71 6.14
CA ILE A 26 -0.08 -10.78 6.14
C ILE A 26 -0.70 -12.12 5.72
N SER A 27 -1.87 -12.47 6.25
CA SER A 27 -2.54 -13.74 5.93
C SER A 27 -2.87 -13.84 4.44
N VAL A 28 -3.44 -12.77 3.86
CA VAL A 28 -3.76 -12.73 2.42
C VAL A 28 -2.48 -12.82 1.58
N SER A 29 -1.42 -12.11 1.96
CA SER A 29 -0.14 -12.16 1.23
C SER A 29 0.49 -13.54 1.25
N ILE A 30 0.47 -14.24 2.39
CA ILE A 30 0.98 -15.61 2.51
C ILE A 30 0.12 -16.56 1.66
N MET A 31 -1.20 -16.47 1.73
CA MET A 31 -2.11 -17.31 0.93
C MET A 31 -1.89 -17.10 -0.57
N ALA A 32 -1.76 -15.86 -1.01
CA ALA A 32 -1.47 -15.54 -2.41
C ALA A 32 -0.11 -16.12 -2.84
N GLY A 33 0.93 -15.97 -2.04
CA GLY A 33 2.24 -16.54 -2.29
C GLY A 33 2.21 -18.08 -2.40
N LEU A 34 1.51 -18.74 -1.47
CA LEU A 34 1.34 -20.21 -1.49
C LEU A 34 0.52 -20.69 -2.69
N ALA A 35 -0.35 -19.88 -3.26
CA ALA A 35 -1.09 -20.22 -4.46
C ALA A 35 -0.24 -20.02 -5.73
N ILE A 36 0.47 -18.89 -5.82
CA ILE A 36 1.14 -18.46 -7.05
C ILE A 36 2.50 -19.14 -7.23
N PHE A 37 3.38 -19.14 -6.22
CA PHE A 37 4.75 -19.66 -6.38
C PHE A 37 4.84 -21.15 -6.69
N PRO A 38 4.08 -22.05 -6.03
CA PRO A 38 4.08 -23.46 -6.42
C PRO A 38 3.52 -23.68 -7.82
N ALA A 39 2.51 -22.93 -8.23
CA ALA A 39 1.97 -23.01 -9.58
C ALA A 39 2.99 -22.56 -10.64
N MET A 40 3.71 -21.46 -10.40
CA MET A 40 4.81 -21.03 -11.26
C MET A 40 5.89 -22.12 -11.40
N SER A 41 6.26 -22.73 -10.29
CA SER A 41 7.25 -23.83 -10.30
C SER A 41 6.76 -25.06 -11.07
N ALA A 42 5.48 -25.43 -10.92
CA ALA A 42 4.90 -26.56 -11.62
C ALA A 42 4.85 -26.37 -13.15
N PHE A 43 4.65 -25.15 -13.61
CA PHE A 43 4.58 -24.80 -15.03
C PHE A 43 5.90 -24.23 -15.59
N ASN A 44 6.99 -24.25 -14.81
CA ASN A 44 8.30 -23.70 -15.19
C ASN A 44 8.23 -22.23 -15.66
N ILE A 45 7.35 -21.42 -15.06
CA ILE A 45 7.23 -20.00 -15.37
C ILE A 45 8.20 -19.24 -14.47
N GLN A 46 9.13 -18.50 -15.09
CA GLN A 46 10.07 -17.65 -14.37
C GLN A 46 9.55 -16.21 -14.31
N SER A 47 9.73 -15.56 -13.18
CA SER A 47 9.41 -14.13 -12.99
C SER A 47 10.40 -13.52 -12.02
N GLU A 48 10.78 -12.28 -12.31
CA GLU A 48 11.60 -11.47 -11.42
C GLU A 48 10.78 -10.87 -10.25
N GLY A 49 9.47 -11.16 -10.18
CA GLY A 49 8.56 -10.60 -9.19
C GLY A 49 8.03 -9.21 -9.57
N GLY A 50 7.42 -8.53 -8.59
CA GLY A 50 6.86 -7.20 -8.82
C GLY A 50 5.56 -7.19 -9.64
N PRO A 51 5.21 -6.05 -10.28
CA PRO A 51 3.98 -5.88 -11.05
C PRO A 51 3.82 -6.83 -12.22
N SER A 52 4.92 -7.29 -12.82
CA SER A 52 4.92 -8.28 -13.92
C SER A 52 4.24 -9.59 -13.53
N LEU A 53 4.25 -9.94 -12.26
CA LEU A 53 3.60 -11.14 -11.73
C LEU A 53 2.08 -11.12 -11.99
N LEU A 54 1.43 -9.97 -11.85
CA LEU A 54 0.00 -9.81 -12.09
C LEU A 54 -0.36 -9.76 -13.59
N PHE A 55 0.44 -9.09 -14.39
CA PHE A 55 0.08 -8.78 -15.78
C PHE A 55 0.67 -9.75 -16.80
N ILE A 56 1.75 -10.47 -16.46
CA ILE A 56 2.44 -11.39 -17.34
C ILE A 56 2.30 -12.83 -16.83
N VAL A 57 2.61 -13.07 -15.56
CA VAL A 57 2.68 -14.43 -15.01
C VAL A 57 1.30 -15.03 -14.78
N LEU A 58 0.37 -14.30 -14.17
CA LEU A 58 -0.97 -14.82 -13.88
C LEU A 58 -1.74 -15.22 -15.14
N PRO A 59 -1.77 -14.46 -16.25
CA PRO A 59 -2.36 -14.92 -17.49
C PRO A 59 -1.77 -16.25 -17.97
N GLN A 60 -0.44 -16.38 -17.95
CA GLN A 60 0.23 -17.63 -18.34
C GLN A 60 -0.11 -18.82 -17.44
N LEU A 61 -0.27 -18.59 -16.13
CA LEU A 61 -0.72 -19.63 -15.20
C LEU A 61 -2.13 -20.10 -15.52
N PHE A 62 -3.05 -19.17 -15.76
CA PHE A 62 -4.43 -19.52 -16.10
C PHE A 62 -4.53 -20.24 -17.44
N ASP A 63 -3.72 -19.90 -18.43
CA ASP A 63 -3.70 -20.60 -19.73
C ASP A 63 -3.29 -22.08 -19.59
N ASN A 64 -2.48 -22.42 -18.60
CA ASN A 64 -2.05 -23.79 -18.33
C ASN A 64 -3.00 -24.59 -17.41
N MET A 65 -4.06 -23.96 -16.91
CA MET A 65 -5.02 -24.60 -15.99
C MET A 65 -6.28 -25.09 -16.71
N PRO A 66 -6.90 -26.21 -16.29
CA PRO A 66 -8.23 -26.59 -16.77
C PRO A 66 -9.25 -25.50 -16.38
N PHE A 67 -10.09 -25.10 -17.34
CA PHE A 67 -11.03 -23.96 -17.20
C PHE A 67 -10.36 -22.63 -16.91
N GLY A 68 -9.08 -22.46 -17.22
CA GLY A 68 -8.28 -21.29 -16.89
C GLY A 68 -8.88 -19.98 -17.37
N THR A 69 -9.49 -19.93 -18.56
CA THR A 69 -10.17 -18.75 -19.09
C THR A 69 -11.29 -18.25 -18.16
N ILE A 70 -12.08 -19.16 -17.58
CA ILE A 70 -13.17 -18.80 -16.66
C ILE A 70 -12.59 -18.20 -15.37
N PHE A 71 -11.58 -18.86 -14.79
CA PHE A 71 -10.91 -18.37 -13.58
C PHE A 71 -10.21 -17.05 -13.83
N TYR A 72 -9.60 -16.84 -15.00
CA TYR A 72 -8.97 -15.59 -15.36
C TYR A 72 -9.97 -14.44 -15.48
N ILE A 73 -11.13 -14.66 -16.12
CA ILE A 73 -12.20 -13.65 -16.19
C ILE A 73 -12.71 -13.30 -14.79
N LEU A 74 -12.95 -14.30 -13.93
CA LEU A 74 -13.37 -14.06 -12.54
C LEU A 74 -12.31 -13.27 -11.76
N PHE A 75 -11.05 -13.63 -11.92
CA PHE A 75 -9.94 -12.90 -11.30
C PHE A 75 -9.90 -11.45 -11.76
N LEU A 76 -10.01 -11.19 -13.07
CA LEU A 76 -10.00 -9.82 -13.61
C LEU A 76 -11.18 -9.00 -13.11
N LEU A 77 -12.37 -9.59 -12.99
CA LEU A 77 -13.54 -8.91 -12.42
C LEU A 77 -13.32 -8.54 -10.95
N LEU A 78 -12.84 -9.48 -10.14
CA LEU A 78 -12.52 -9.21 -8.74
C LEU A 78 -11.43 -8.15 -8.59
N PHE A 79 -10.39 -8.24 -9.42
CA PHE A 79 -9.31 -7.28 -9.44
C PHE A 79 -9.79 -5.87 -9.84
N LEU A 80 -10.69 -5.79 -10.84
CA LEU A 80 -11.32 -4.54 -11.27
C LEU A 80 -12.10 -3.89 -10.12
N PHE A 81 -12.95 -4.65 -9.44
CA PHE A 81 -13.71 -4.11 -8.30
C PHE A 81 -12.81 -3.67 -7.15
N ALA A 82 -11.76 -4.44 -6.84
CA ALA A 82 -10.79 -4.09 -5.82
C ALA A 82 -10.02 -2.80 -6.17
N THR A 83 -9.61 -2.64 -7.42
CA THR A 83 -8.89 -1.45 -7.86
C THR A 83 -9.77 -0.20 -7.91
N ILE A 84 -11.03 -0.31 -8.34
CA ILE A 84 -11.98 0.81 -8.33
C ILE A 84 -12.21 1.29 -6.89
N THR A 85 -12.51 0.38 -5.97
CA THR A 85 -12.76 0.75 -4.57
C THR A 85 -11.54 1.41 -3.94
N SER A 86 -10.33 0.87 -4.17
CA SER A 86 -9.08 1.46 -3.67
C SER A 86 -8.79 2.82 -4.28
N SER A 87 -9.05 2.99 -5.58
CA SER A 87 -8.82 4.27 -6.28
C SER A 87 -9.72 5.39 -5.77
N VAL A 88 -11.01 5.09 -5.54
CA VAL A 88 -11.95 6.05 -4.96
C VAL A 88 -11.49 6.52 -3.60
N VAL A 89 -11.03 5.60 -2.79
CA VAL A 89 -10.52 5.86 -1.45
C VAL A 89 -9.27 6.74 -1.48
N MET A 90 -8.30 6.43 -2.36
CA MET A 90 -7.09 7.24 -2.51
C MET A 90 -7.40 8.65 -3.02
N LEU A 91 -8.34 8.78 -3.96
CA LEU A 91 -8.81 10.08 -4.45
C LEU A 91 -9.43 10.90 -3.32
N GLU A 92 -10.30 10.29 -2.50
CA GLU A 92 -10.96 10.94 -1.39
C GLU A 92 -9.98 11.48 -0.35
N ILE A 93 -8.92 10.74 -0.03
CA ILE A 93 -7.87 11.20 0.90
C ILE A 93 -7.24 12.51 0.41
N ASN A 94 -6.90 12.55 -0.88
CA ASN A 94 -6.26 13.74 -1.48
C ASN A 94 -7.23 14.92 -1.57
N VAL A 95 -8.46 14.67 -2.00
CA VAL A 95 -9.52 15.70 -2.06
C VAL A 95 -9.81 16.26 -0.68
N GLY A 96 -9.97 15.39 0.33
CA GLY A 96 -10.23 15.81 1.71
C GLY A 96 -9.13 16.69 2.28
N ASN A 97 -7.87 16.37 2.01
CA ASN A 97 -6.72 17.17 2.45
C ASN A 97 -6.65 18.54 1.77
N ILE A 98 -6.87 18.60 0.46
CA ILE A 98 -6.78 19.88 -0.29
C ILE A 98 -7.95 20.80 0.03
N THR A 99 -9.13 20.25 0.22
CA THR A 99 -10.34 21.05 0.45
C THR A 99 -10.56 21.42 1.90
N ASN A 100 -9.76 20.90 2.84
CA ASN A 100 -10.00 21.02 4.28
C ASN A 100 -11.46 20.67 4.66
N GLN A 101 -12.03 19.66 3.98
CA GLN A 101 -13.41 19.19 4.13
C GLN A 101 -14.50 20.21 3.70
N ASP A 102 -14.14 21.25 2.95
CA ASP A 102 -15.11 22.20 2.37
C ASP A 102 -15.86 21.53 1.20
N ASN A 103 -17.12 21.19 1.42
CA ASN A 103 -17.96 20.51 0.44
C ASN A 103 -18.12 21.28 -0.87
N ARG A 104 -18.04 22.60 -0.87
CA ARG A 104 -18.20 23.43 -2.08
C ARG A 104 -17.06 23.24 -3.07
N LYS A 105 -15.87 22.94 -2.57
CA LYS A 105 -14.65 22.75 -3.37
C LYS A 105 -14.43 21.31 -3.78
N ARG A 106 -15.08 20.35 -3.11
CA ARG A 106 -14.86 18.89 -3.33
C ARG A 106 -15.08 18.45 -4.77
N ALA A 107 -16.21 18.82 -5.36
CA ALA A 107 -16.53 18.42 -6.74
C ALA A 107 -15.46 18.88 -7.73
N LYS A 108 -15.02 20.15 -7.63
CA LYS A 108 -13.98 20.72 -8.49
C LYS A 108 -12.64 19.98 -8.34
N TRP A 109 -12.19 19.76 -7.08
CA TRP A 109 -10.91 19.11 -6.82
C TRP A 109 -10.94 17.61 -7.12
N SER A 110 -12.08 16.93 -6.92
CA SER A 110 -12.26 15.55 -7.38
C SER A 110 -12.10 15.41 -8.88
N MET A 111 -12.68 16.33 -9.66
CA MET A 111 -12.57 16.31 -11.12
C MET A 111 -11.12 16.59 -11.56
N ILE A 112 -10.48 17.62 -11.00
CA ILE A 112 -9.09 17.96 -11.33
C ILE A 112 -8.15 16.80 -11.03
N LEU A 113 -8.21 16.24 -9.82
CA LEU A 113 -7.36 15.13 -9.42
C LEU A 113 -7.68 13.85 -10.22
N GLY A 114 -8.97 13.58 -10.49
CA GLY A 114 -9.38 12.45 -11.32
C GLY A 114 -8.80 12.54 -12.72
N VAL A 115 -8.91 13.71 -13.38
CA VAL A 115 -8.33 13.94 -14.72
C VAL A 115 -6.80 13.80 -14.67
N LEU A 116 -6.13 14.39 -13.69
CA LEU A 116 -4.68 14.24 -13.53
C LEU A 116 -4.28 12.78 -13.38
N THR A 117 -4.94 12.04 -12.48
CA THR A 117 -4.68 10.61 -12.28
C THR A 117 -4.90 9.82 -13.57
N PHE A 118 -5.96 10.12 -14.31
CA PHE A 118 -6.25 9.47 -15.59
C PHE A 118 -5.15 9.75 -16.62
N VAL A 119 -4.74 10.99 -16.80
CA VAL A 119 -3.68 11.38 -17.76
C VAL A 119 -2.35 10.71 -17.43
N PHE A 120 -1.94 10.68 -16.14
CA PHE A 120 -0.74 9.97 -15.71
C PHE A 120 -0.89 8.45 -15.73
N GLY A 121 -2.13 7.95 -15.66
CA GLY A 121 -2.43 6.51 -15.75
C GLY A 121 -2.29 5.96 -17.17
N ILE A 122 -2.48 6.78 -18.21
CA ILE A 122 -2.39 6.33 -19.61
C ILE A 122 -1.00 5.72 -19.93
N PRO A 123 0.13 6.39 -19.70
CA PRO A 123 1.45 5.81 -19.94
C PRO A 123 1.69 4.53 -19.12
N SER A 124 1.19 4.48 -17.87
CA SER A 124 1.28 3.28 -17.03
C SER A 124 0.50 2.10 -17.63
N ALA A 125 -0.71 2.34 -18.12
CA ALA A 125 -1.53 1.30 -18.74
C ALA A 125 -0.93 0.76 -20.05
N LEU A 126 -0.24 1.62 -20.80
CA LEU A 126 0.40 1.26 -22.07
C LEU A 126 1.81 0.66 -21.91
N SER A 127 2.36 0.66 -20.71
CA SER A 127 3.76 0.30 -20.41
C SER A 127 4.15 -1.12 -20.81
N TYR A 128 3.24 -2.09 -20.68
CA TYR A 128 3.50 -3.49 -21.09
C TYR A 128 2.96 -3.82 -22.48
N GLY A 129 2.53 -2.82 -23.25
CA GLY A 129 2.01 -2.96 -24.59
C GLY A 129 2.72 -2.03 -25.57
N VAL A 130 1.97 -1.04 -26.09
CA VAL A 130 2.45 -0.13 -27.13
C VAL A 130 3.68 0.71 -26.72
N MET A 131 3.86 0.96 -25.43
CA MET A 131 4.97 1.74 -24.87
C MET A 131 6.05 0.88 -24.22
N ALA A 132 6.09 -0.43 -24.45
CA ALA A 132 7.08 -1.32 -23.84
C ALA A 132 8.54 -0.94 -24.16
N ASP A 133 8.77 -0.35 -25.34
CA ASP A 133 10.09 0.11 -25.77
C ASP A 133 10.51 1.47 -25.18
N VAL A 134 9.56 2.19 -24.58
CA VAL A 134 9.83 3.49 -23.93
C VAL A 134 10.30 3.24 -22.51
N GLN A 135 11.60 3.27 -22.31
CA GLN A 135 12.23 3.01 -21.01
C GLN A 135 12.71 4.28 -20.32
N ILE A 136 12.46 4.38 -19.02
CA ILE A 136 12.96 5.40 -18.10
C ILE A 136 13.96 4.74 -17.16
N PHE A 137 15.24 5.08 -17.22
CA PHE A 137 16.31 4.43 -16.47
C PHE A 137 16.36 2.90 -16.61
N GLY A 138 16.09 2.38 -17.82
CA GLY A 138 16.07 0.95 -18.11
C GLY A 138 14.84 0.19 -17.59
N LYS A 139 13.80 0.90 -17.15
CA LYS A 139 12.52 0.33 -16.68
C LYS A 139 11.38 0.87 -17.53
N THR A 140 10.30 0.09 -17.66
CA THR A 140 9.06 0.61 -18.26
C THR A 140 8.51 1.78 -17.44
N PHE A 141 7.62 2.57 -18.01
CA PHE A 141 7.03 3.70 -17.28
C PHE A 141 6.31 3.23 -16.00
N PHE A 142 5.59 2.12 -16.07
CA PHE A 142 4.90 1.54 -14.91
C PHE A 142 5.89 1.11 -13.83
N ASP A 143 6.94 0.35 -14.20
CA ASP A 143 7.95 -0.13 -13.25
C ASP A 143 8.74 1.02 -12.62
N ALA A 144 8.99 2.10 -13.38
CA ALA A 144 9.64 3.30 -12.87
C ALA A 144 8.77 4.03 -11.84
N MET A 145 7.45 4.13 -12.10
CA MET A 145 6.50 4.73 -11.15
C MET A 145 6.31 3.84 -9.92
N ASP A 146 6.21 2.53 -10.09
CA ASP A 146 6.14 1.60 -8.97
C ASP A 146 7.40 1.67 -8.10
N PHE A 147 8.60 1.69 -8.71
CA PHE A 147 9.85 1.86 -7.99
C PHE A 147 9.89 3.16 -7.19
N LEU A 148 9.49 4.27 -7.81
CA LEU A 148 9.45 5.57 -7.14
C LEU A 148 8.49 5.56 -5.94
N VAL A 149 7.32 4.97 -6.07
CA VAL A 149 6.32 4.95 -4.99
C VAL A 149 6.69 3.93 -3.93
N SER A 150 6.93 2.68 -4.32
CA SER A 150 7.12 1.55 -3.40
C SER A 150 8.48 1.57 -2.72
N ASN A 151 9.53 1.92 -3.47
CA ASN A 151 10.91 1.83 -2.99
C ASN A 151 11.45 3.16 -2.44
N LEU A 152 10.93 4.31 -2.87
CA LEU A 152 11.41 5.62 -2.40
C LEU A 152 10.40 6.30 -1.47
N LEU A 153 9.18 6.59 -1.97
CA LEU A 153 8.23 7.43 -1.24
C LEU A 153 7.62 6.73 -0.03
N MET A 154 7.31 5.43 -0.13
CA MET A 154 6.73 4.69 1.00
C MET A 154 7.72 4.55 2.17
N PRO A 155 8.97 4.08 1.99
CA PRO A 155 9.93 4.01 3.08
C PRO A 155 10.25 5.39 3.66
N PHE A 156 10.39 6.41 2.82
CA PHE A 156 10.62 7.78 3.27
C PHE A 156 9.44 8.30 4.11
N GLY A 157 8.21 8.09 3.65
CA GLY A 157 7.00 8.45 4.40
C GLY A 157 6.89 7.70 5.74
N ALA A 158 7.20 6.40 5.75
CA ALA A 158 7.23 5.60 6.97
C ALA A 158 8.30 6.09 7.96
N LEU A 159 9.49 6.48 7.47
CA LEU A 159 10.54 7.08 8.28
C LEU A 159 10.08 8.40 8.91
N CYS A 160 9.51 9.30 8.12
CA CYS A 160 8.99 10.58 8.60
C CYS A 160 7.91 10.38 9.68
N LEU A 161 6.97 9.45 9.46
CA LEU A 161 5.92 9.13 10.43
C LEU A 161 6.48 8.54 11.72
N SER A 162 7.46 7.64 11.62
CA SER A 162 8.12 7.03 12.78
C SER A 162 8.85 8.09 13.63
N LEU A 163 9.60 8.98 12.98
CA LEU A 163 10.29 10.08 13.65
C LEU A 163 9.31 11.08 14.27
N PHE A 164 8.29 11.48 13.52
CA PHE A 164 7.26 12.38 14.03
C PHE A 164 6.57 11.81 15.27
N THR A 165 6.10 10.56 15.18
CA THR A 165 5.39 9.91 16.29
C THR A 165 6.32 9.66 17.48
N GLY A 166 7.56 9.26 17.21
CA GLY A 166 8.56 8.97 18.25
C GLY A 166 9.05 10.19 19.00
N TYR A 167 9.26 11.32 18.33
CA TYR A 167 9.96 12.49 18.92
C TYR A 167 9.07 13.71 19.11
N ILE A 168 8.16 14.01 18.18
CA ILE A 168 7.38 15.26 18.17
C ILE A 168 6.01 15.06 18.81
N PHE A 169 5.36 13.91 18.58
CA PHE A 169 4.00 13.67 19.06
C PHE A 169 3.95 13.58 20.59
N LYS A 170 2.95 14.22 21.21
CA LYS A 170 2.79 14.26 22.67
C LYS A 170 2.46 12.89 23.22
N LYS A 171 3.37 12.31 24.02
CA LYS A 171 3.25 10.96 24.61
C LYS A 171 1.96 10.76 25.41
N ALA A 172 1.55 11.78 26.18
CA ALA A 172 0.33 11.71 26.97
C ALA A 172 -0.93 11.55 26.11
N LEU A 173 -0.96 12.23 24.96
CA LEU A 173 -2.06 12.10 24.00
C LEU A 173 -2.06 10.71 23.35
N ALA A 174 -0.90 10.24 22.88
CA ALA A 174 -0.76 8.90 22.32
C ALA A 174 -1.20 7.81 23.29
N MET A 175 -0.78 7.90 24.56
CA MET A 175 -1.11 6.94 25.60
C MET A 175 -2.62 6.89 25.87
N LYS A 176 -3.27 8.04 25.89
CA LYS A 176 -4.71 8.17 26.08
C LYS A 176 -5.51 7.60 24.90
N GLU A 177 -5.14 7.95 23.68
CA GLU A 177 -5.82 7.47 22.45
C GLU A 177 -5.67 5.95 22.24
N LEU A 178 -4.55 5.38 22.66
CA LEU A 178 -4.31 3.94 22.61
C LEU A 178 -4.90 3.18 23.79
N HIS A 179 -5.54 3.85 24.77
CA HIS A 179 -6.05 3.25 26.02
C HIS A 179 -4.98 2.46 26.80
N LEU A 180 -3.73 2.96 26.79
CA LEU A 180 -2.59 2.32 27.44
C LEU A 180 -2.22 2.95 28.80
N ASP A 181 -3.02 3.87 29.31
CA ASP A 181 -2.83 4.56 30.58
C ASP A 181 -3.45 3.84 31.78
N GLU A 182 -4.35 2.89 31.57
CA GLU A 182 -5.19 2.27 32.58
C GLU A 182 -4.45 1.33 33.55
N THR A 183 -3.41 0.62 33.09
CA THR A 183 -2.70 -0.37 33.89
C THR A 183 -1.18 -0.28 33.77
N PRO A 184 -0.41 -0.67 34.83
CA PRO A 184 1.06 -0.63 34.77
C PRO A 184 1.65 -1.48 33.64
N TRP A 185 1.05 -2.61 33.32
CA TRP A 185 1.44 -3.48 32.20
C TRP A 185 1.30 -2.78 30.84
N LYS A 186 0.16 -2.11 30.62
CA LYS A 186 -0.09 -1.35 29.39
C LYS A 186 0.90 -0.19 29.21
N ARG A 187 1.29 0.46 30.31
CA ARG A 187 2.34 1.50 30.28
C ARG A 187 3.71 0.94 29.92
N GLY A 188 4.01 -0.30 30.34
CA GLY A 188 5.22 -1.01 29.90
C GLY A 188 5.24 -1.26 28.40
N LEU A 189 4.14 -1.77 27.83
CA LEU A 189 3.96 -1.97 26.40
C LEU A 189 4.12 -0.66 25.62
N PHE A 190 3.58 0.46 26.12
CA PHE A 190 3.74 1.75 25.49
C PHE A 190 5.20 2.22 25.43
N LYS A 191 5.99 1.96 26.50
CA LYS A 191 7.43 2.28 26.49
C LYS A 191 8.19 1.45 25.45
N VAL A 192 7.90 0.16 25.35
CA VAL A 192 8.50 -0.74 24.34
C VAL A 192 8.11 -0.26 22.93
N TRP A 193 6.83 0.01 22.69
CA TRP A 193 6.35 0.52 21.40
C TRP A 193 7.04 1.85 21.00
N LEU A 194 7.18 2.77 21.94
CA LEU A 194 7.84 4.05 21.72
C LEU A 194 9.35 3.89 21.48
N PHE A 195 10.00 2.93 22.14
CA PHE A 195 11.40 2.58 21.88
C PHE A 195 11.58 2.00 20.47
N LEU A 196 10.70 1.10 20.04
CA LEU A 196 10.68 0.55 18.69
C LEU A 196 10.55 1.66 17.65
N LEU A 197 9.59 2.58 17.81
CA LEU A 197 9.35 3.70 16.89
C LEU A 197 10.53 4.67 16.81
N ARG A 198 11.28 4.86 17.92
CA ARG A 198 12.38 5.82 17.96
C ARG A 198 13.68 5.31 17.38
N TYR A 199 13.98 4.05 17.62
CA TYR A 199 15.30 3.52 17.34
C TYR A 199 15.27 2.38 16.33
N ILE A 200 14.47 1.34 16.59
CA ILE A 200 14.51 0.11 15.81
C ILE A 200 13.89 0.33 14.41
N ILE A 201 12.69 0.88 14.35
CA ILE A 201 11.97 1.07 13.08
C ILE A 201 12.73 2.01 12.12
N PRO A 202 13.24 3.19 12.52
CA PRO A 202 14.02 4.03 11.64
C PRO A 202 15.29 3.32 11.11
N ILE A 203 15.99 2.57 11.97
CA ILE A 203 17.20 1.84 11.55
C ILE A 203 16.83 0.78 10.51
N ILE A 204 15.79 -0.03 10.76
CA ILE A 204 15.34 -1.05 9.80
C ILE A 204 14.95 -0.40 8.46
N ILE A 205 14.18 0.70 8.49
CA ILE A 205 13.76 1.40 7.27
C ILE A 205 14.98 1.89 6.48
N ILE A 206 15.97 2.48 7.16
CA ILE A 206 17.19 2.96 6.52
C ILE A 206 17.98 1.81 5.91
N VAL A 207 18.12 0.69 6.62
CA VAL A 207 18.82 -0.50 6.11
C VAL A 207 18.12 -1.05 4.87
N VAL A 208 16.79 -1.21 4.93
CA VAL A 208 15.99 -1.68 3.78
C VAL A 208 16.09 -0.69 2.61
N PHE A 209 16.04 0.60 2.89
CA PHE A 209 16.16 1.64 1.88
C PHE A 209 17.52 1.59 1.18
N ILE A 210 18.62 1.43 1.92
CA ILE A 210 19.96 1.30 1.34
C ILE A 210 20.11 0.01 0.54
N ALA A 211 19.56 -1.11 1.05
CA ALA A 211 19.65 -2.41 0.38
C ALA A 211 18.94 -2.44 -0.99
N GLN A 212 18.01 -1.52 -1.26
CA GLN A 212 17.36 -1.39 -2.57
C GLN A 212 18.26 -0.77 -3.66
N PHE A 213 19.36 -0.14 -3.28
CA PHE A 213 20.29 0.48 -4.20
C PHE A 213 21.60 -0.33 -4.38
N MET A 214 21.75 -1.41 -3.64
CA MET A 214 22.88 -2.34 -3.75
C MET A 214 22.53 -3.53 -4.63
#